data_06f54fdec0222e88e7dc0a0fa6165bb0
#
_entry.id   06f54fdec0222e88e7dc0a0fa6165bb0
#
_cell.length_a   1.000
_cell.length_b   1.000
_cell.length_c   1.000
_cell.angle_alpha   90.00
_cell.angle_beta   90.00
_cell.angle_gamma   90.00
#
_symmetry.space_group_name_H-M   'P 1'
#
loop_
_entity.id
_entity.type
_entity.pdbx_description
1 polymer ?
#
loop_
_entity_poly.entity_id
_entity_poly.type
_entity_poly.pdbx_seq_one_letter_code
_entity_poly.pdbx_strand_id
1 'polypeptide(L)'
;MQAYMIIDAGACMEQFEEAWKAAWNFLHSSDSKVRKASARTLSILVSCSPPSLGETTVARPQESSIVSKIISQVIKALENVAYAHSTPELLAIISSLIIGIRGRGSRTVSEAAEALLIPLVSKVGELRAHKNFEFKEAADTTLGSAMQIFGPEVLLRILPLNLEPEQR
;
A
#
# COMPACT_ATOMS: atom_id res chain seq x y z
N MET A 1 -5.27 16.59 -10.65
CA MET A 1 -3.92 16.36 -10.10
C MET A 1 -2.84 16.18 -11.16
N GLN A 2 -2.96 15.23 -12.10
CA GLN A 2 -1.89 15.02 -13.12
C GLN A 2 -1.53 16.29 -13.93
N ALA A 3 -2.51 17.10 -14.34
CA ALA A 3 -2.25 18.37 -15.04
C ALA A 3 -1.57 19.41 -14.13
N TYR A 4 -1.86 19.41 -12.86
CA TYR A 4 -1.27 20.32 -11.86
C TYR A 4 0.21 20.02 -11.62
N MET A 5 0.59 18.74 -11.62
CA MET A 5 1.97 18.30 -11.45
C MET A 5 2.92 18.77 -12.57
N ILE A 6 2.37 19.00 -13.76
CA ILE A 6 3.15 19.53 -14.90
C ILE A 6 3.45 21.03 -14.70
N ILE A 7 2.58 21.74 -13.96
CA ILE A 7 2.64 23.20 -13.77
C ILE A 7 3.41 23.56 -12.50
N ASP A 8 3.12 22.88 -11.38
CA ASP A 8 3.77 23.13 -10.08
C ASP A 8 3.77 21.85 -9.23
N ALA A 9 4.89 21.15 -9.23
CA ALA A 9 5.05 19.92 -8.47
C ALA A 9 5.02 20.15 -6.95
N GLY A 10 5.52 21.28 -6.46
CA GLY A 10 5.55 21.62 -5.02
C GLY A 10 4.15 21.84 -4.47
N ALA A 11 3.37 22.70 -5.10
CA ALA A 11 1.98 22.95 -4.70
C ALA A 11 1.11 21.69 -4.82
N CYS A 12 1.37 20.85 -5.82
CA CYS A 12 0.66 19.58 -5.97
C CYS A 12 0.97 18.61 -4.81
N MET A 13 2.20 18.61 -4.31
CA MET A 13 2.61 17.75 -3.19
C MET A 13 1.98 18.18 -1.86
N GLU A 14 1.90 19.48 -1.59
CA GLU A 14 1.21 20.00 -0.40
C GLU A 14 -0.28 19.65 -0.43
N GLN A 15 -0.94 19.87 -1.56
CA GLN A 15 -2.34 19.51 -1.74
C GLN A 15 -2.58 18.00 -1.65
N PHE A 16 -1.62 17.19 -2.09
CA PHE A 16 -1.68 15.74 -1.95
C PHE A 16 -1.66 15.33 -0.48
N GLU A 17 -0.76 15.89 0.32
CA GLU A 17 -0.69 15.57 1.76
C GLU A 17 -1.98 15.96 2.50
N GLU A 18 -2.54 17.12 2.19
CA GLU A 18 -3.80 17.59 2.78
C GLU A 18 -4.97 16.69 2.37
N ALA A 19 -5.10 16.38 1.09
CA ALA A 19 -6.13 15.48 0.58
C ALA A 19 -6.00 14.07 1.17
N TRP A 20 -4.76 13.58 1.31
CA TRP A 20 -4.48 12.30 1.95
C TRP A 20 -4.96 12.29 3.41
N LYS A 21 -4.54 13.29 4.21
CA LYS A 21 -4.94 13.40 5.62
C LYS A 21 -6.46 13.51 5.77
N ALA A 22 -7.10 14.34 4.94
CA ALA A 22 -8.55 14.51 4.97
C ALA A 22 -9.29 13.20 4.68
N ALA A 23 -8.90 12.49 3.61
CA ALA A 23 -9.50 11.21 3.26
C ALA A 23 -9.20 10.13 4.31
N TRP A 24 -7.99 10.07 4.86
CA TRP A 24 -7.57 9.10 5.88
C TRP A 24 -8.44 9.14 7.13
N ASN A 25 -8.84 10.31 7.58
CA ASN A 25 -9.67 10.47 8.78
C ASN A 25 -11.03 9.74 8.67
N PHE A 26 -11.56 9.57 7.47
CA PHE A 26 -12.82 8.87 7.25
C PHE A 26 -12.71 7.33 7.34
N LEU A 27 -11.50 6.77 7.41
CA LEU A 27 -11.31 5.34 7.67
C LEU A 27 -11.76 4.93 9.07
N HIS A 28 -11.87 5.87 10.02
CA HIS A 28 -12.41 5.61 11.35
C HIS A 28 -13.95 5.63 11.41
N SER A 29 -14.63 5.95 10.33
CA SER A 29 -16.09 6.01 10.32
C SER A 29 -16.71 4.67 10.68
N SER A 30 -17.77 4.69 11.47
CA SER A 30 -18.60 3.50 11.74
C SER A 30 -19.35 3.03 10.50
N ASP A 31 -19.65 3.95 9.56
CA ASP A 31 -20.32 3.61 8.30
C ASP A 31 -19.34 3.01 7.28
N SER A 32 -19.61 1.77 6.88
CA SER A 32 -18.77 1.06 5.91
C SER A 32 -18.77 1.71 4.53
N LYS A 33 -19.85 2.42 4.14
CA LYS A 33 -19.90 3.14 2.86
C LYS A 33 -18.93 4.32 2.86
N VAL A 34 -18.84 5.03 3.98
CA VAL A 34 -17.90 6.14 4.17
C VAL A 34 -16.46 5.61 4.13
N ARG A 35 -16.14 4.51 4.84
CA ARG A 35 -14.82 3.88 4.80
C ARG A 35 -14.42 3.46 3.40
N LYS A 36 -15.32 2.79 2.67
CA LYS A 36 -15.09 2.37 1.28
C LYS A 36 -14.88 3.55 0.34
N ALA A 37 -15.65 4.62 0.49
CA ALA A 37 -15.45 5.85 -0.29
C ALA A 37 -14.08 6.48 0.01
N SER A 38 -13.70 6.55 1.28
CA SER A 38 -12.39 7.01 1.71
C SER A 38 -11.26 6.18 1.07
N ALA A 39 -11.32 4.85 1.20
CA ALA A 39 -10.31 3.96 0.62
C ALA A 39 -10.20 4.13 -0.91
N ARG A 40 -11.34 4.28 -1.59
CA ARG A 40 -11.35 4.57 -3.03
C ARG A 40 -10.68 5.91 -3.36
N THR A 41 -10.94 6.95 -2.58
CA THR A 41 -10.31 8.27 -2.75
C THR A 41 -8.79 8.16 -2.54
N LEU A 42 -8.34 7.48 -1.48
CA LEU A 42 -6.92 7.25 -1.21
C LEU A 42 -6.25 6.45 -2.33
N SER A 43 -6.92 5.41 -2.86
CA SER A 43 -6.44 4.63 -3.99
C SER A 43 -6.30 5.46 -5.28
N ILE A 44 -7.24 6.37 -5.53
CA ILE A 44 -7.17 7.31 -6.66
C ILE A 44 -6.01 8.29 -6.46
N LEU A 45 -5.81 8.83 -5.26
CA LEU A 45 -4.68 9.70 -4.95
C LEU A 45 -3.35 9.00 -5.24
N VAL A 46 -3.19 7.75 -4.82
CA VAL A 46 -2.00 6.94 -5.13
C VAL A 46 -1.80 6.79 -6.63
N SER A 47 -2.86 6.47 -7.38
CA SER A 47 -2.77 6.30 -8.84
C SER A 47 -2.52 7.61 -9.61
N CYS A 48 -2.83 8.75 -9.00
CA CYS A 48 -2.52 10.07 -9.54
C CYS A 48 -1.10 10.55 -9.21
N SER A 49 -0.40 9.86 -8.30
CA SER A 49 0.97 10.21 -7.95
C SER A 49 1.94 9.97 -9.11
N PRO A 50 2.90 10.86 -9.33
CA PRO A 50 3.84 10.66 -10.42
C PRO A 50 4.79 9.49 -10.12
N PRO A 51 5.29 8.79 -11.15
CA PRO A 51 6.29 7.75 -11.01
C PRO A 51 7.57 8.22 -10.30
N SER A 52 7.91 9.50 -10.46
CA SER A 52 9.05 10.15 -9.80
C SER A 52 8.99 10.16 -8.27
N LEU A 53 7.81 9.96 -7.65
CA LEU A 53 7.71 9.80 -6.20
C LEU A 53 8.39 8.52 -5.70
N GLY A 54 8.33 7.43 -6.47
CA GLY A 54 9.11 6.22 -6.20
C GLY A 54 10.61 6.45 -6.45
N GLU A 55 10.96 7.07 -7.56
CA GLU A 55 12.35 7.29 -7.97
C GLU A 55 13.09 8.30 -7.09
N THR A 56 12.46 9.39 -6.66
CA THR A 56 13.06 10.38 -5.73
C THR A 56 13.28 9.79 -4.34
N THR A 57 12.41 8.89 -3.90
CA THR A 57 12.56 8.18 -2.62
C THR A 57 13.77 7.26 -2.62
N VAL A 58 14.06 6.70 -3.79
CA VAL A 58 15.19 5.80 -4.07
C VAL A 58 16.52 6.53 -4.13
N ALA A 59 16.55 7.70 -4.76
CA ALA A 59 17.78 8.49 -4.93
C ALA A 59 18.26 9.13 -3.62
N ARG A 60 17.38 9.33 -2.63
CA ARG A 60 17.69 9.96 -1.34
C ARG A 60 16.96 9.27 -0.18
N PRO A 61 17.46 8.13 0.30
CA PRO A 61 16.81 7.36 1.38
C PRO A 61 16.74 8.08 2.72
N GLN A 62 17.45 9.19 2.91
CA GLN A 62 17.49 9.98 4.14
C GLN A 62 16.42 11.09 4.22
N GLU A 63 15.83 11.48 3.11
CA GLU A 63 14.68 12.39 3.15
C GLU A 63 13.41 11.52 3.26
N SER A 64 12.65 11.69 4.35
CA SER A 64 11.38 11.00 4.58
C SER A 64 10.40 11.34 3.45
N SER A 65 10.43 10.55 2.39
CA SER A 65 9.52 10.76 1.26
C SER A 65 8.08 10.57 1.72
N ILE A 66 7.15 11.25 1.05
CA ILE A 66 5.72 11.12 1.31
C ILE A 66 5.28 9.66 1.21
N VAL A 67 5.82 8.92 0.24
CA VAL A 67 5.53 7.48 0.06
C VAL A 67 5.97 6.67 1.26
N SER A 68 7.16 6.92 1.80
CA SER A 68 7.66 6.24 3.01
C SER A 68 6.79 6.54 4.23
N LYS A 69 6.35 7.79 4.39
CA LYS A 69 5.41 8.20 5.46
C LYS A 69 4.07 7.48 5.31
N ILE A 70 3.52 7.40 4.09
CA ILE A 70 2.27 6.71 3.81
C ILE A 70 2.38 5.22 4.12
N ILE A 71 3.44 4.55 3.66
CA ILE A 71 3.68 3.13 3.94
C ILE A 71 3.76 2.90 5.45
N SER A 72 4.54 3.71 6.17
CA SER A 72 4.65 3.61 7.63
C SER A 72 3.31 3.85 8.33
N GLN A 73 2.52 4.79 7.84
CA GLN A 73 1.19 5.07 8.37
C GLN A 73 0.25 3.88 8.18
N VAL A 74 0.26 3.26 6.99
CA VAL A 74 -0.58 2.10 6.67
C VAL A 74 -0.18 0.89 7.51
N ILE A 75 1.13 0.61 7.69
CA ILE A 75 1.61 -0.48 8.54
C ILE A 75 1.15 -0.27 9.99
N LYS A 76 1.32 0.92 10.54
CA LYS A 76 0.87 1.26 11.90
C LYS A 76 -0.65 1.13 12.04
N ALA A 77 -1.42 1.46 11.01
CA ALA A 77 -2.86 1.32 11.03
C ALA A 77 -3.29 -0.16 11.05
N LEU A 78 -2.61 -1.04 10.31
CA LEU A 78 -2.88 -2.49 10.35
C LEU A 78 -2.64 -3.12 11.74
N GLU A 79 -1.76 -2.53 12.53
CA GLU A 79 -1.45 -2.98 13.89
C GLU A 79 -2.36 -2.37 14.96
N ASN A 80 -3.09 -1.33 14.60
CA ASN A 80 -3.89 -0.56 15.55
C ASN A 80 -5.34 -1.06 15.57
N VAL A 81 -5.80 -1.46 16.75
CA VAL A 81 -7.17 -1.95 16.98
C VAL A 81 -8.25 -0.93 16.54
N ALA A 82 -7.93 0.37 16.59
CA ALA A 82 -8.86 1.41 16.13
C ALA A 82 -9.22 1.29 14.64
N TYR A 83 -8.38 0.63 13.83
CA TYR A 83 -8.62 0.37 12.41
C TYR A 83 -9.09 -1.05 12.10
N ALA A 84 -9.40 -1.87 13.12
CA ALA A 84 -9.79 -3.27 12.91
C ALA A 84 -10.97 -3.40 11.94
N HIS A 85 -11.97 -2.51 12.05
CA HIS A 85 -13.12 -2.48 11.13
C HIS A 85 -12.80 -2.00 9.72
N SER A 86 -11.65 -1.36 9.53
CA SER A 86 -11.18 -0.81 8.26
C SER A 86 -10.09 -1.65 7.59
N THR A 87 -9.83 -2.83 8.13
CA THR A 87 -8.80 -3.74 7.58
C THR A 87 -9.01 -4.03 6.09
N PRO A 88 -10.22 -4.35 5.57
CA PRO A 88 -10.40 -4.59 4.15
C PRO A 88 -10.13 -3.33 3.31
N GLU A 89 -10.49 -2.15 3.82
CA GLU A 89 -10.20 -0.87 3.17
C GLU A 89 -8.70 -0.58 3.14
N LEU A 90 -7.97 -0.86 4.22
CA LEU A 90 -6.51 -0.74 4.27
C LEU A 90 -5.84 -1.70 3.28
N LEU A 91 -6.30 -2.94 3.17
CA LEU A 91 -5.79 -3.90 2.20
C LEU A 91 -6.01 -3.44 0.76
N ALA A 92 -7.14 -2.80 0.45
CA ALA A 92 -7.41 -2.20 -0.86
C ALA A 92 -6.44 -1.04 -1.17
N ILE A 93 -6.14 -0.19 -0.18
CA ILE A 93 -5.14 0.88 -0.32
C ILE A 93 -3.75 0.30 -0.58
N ILE A 94 -3.38 -0.78 0.13
CA ILE A 94 -2.11 -1.48 -0.06
C ILE A 94 -1.99 -2.03 -1.49
N SER A 95 -3.04 -2.67 -2.00
CA SER A 95 -3.06 -3.14 -3.39
C SER A 95 -2.81 -1.99 -4.37
N SER A 96 -3.43 -0.84 -4.12
CA SER A 96 -3.26 0.35 -4.95
C SER A 96 -1.84 0.93 -4.87
N LEU A 97 -1.21 0.92 -3.68
CA LEU A 97 0.18 1.31 -3.50
C LEU A 97 1.13 0.39 -4.27
N ILE A 98 0.94 -0.92 -4.19
CA ILE A 98 1.74 -1.92 -4.90
C ILE A 98 1.65 -1.69 -6.41
N ILE A 99 0.44 -1.50 -6.94
CA ILE A 99 0.20 -1.28 -8.37
C ILE A 99 0.75 0.10 -8.81
N GLY A 100 0.57 1.13 -7.98
CA GLY A 100 0.94 2.51 -8.30
C GLY A 100 2.45 2.72 -8.38
N ILE A 101 3.23 2.04 -7.55
CA ILE A 101 4.70 2.18 -7.51
C ILE A 101 5.40 1.52 -8.71
N ARG A 102 4.74 0.59 -9.42
CA ARG A 102 5.31 -0.02 -10.63
C ARG A 102 5.68 1.00 -11.71
N GLY A 103 5.11 2.20 -11.68
CA GLY A 103 5.31 3.20 -12.73
C GLY A 103 4.66 2.83 -14.07
N ARG A 104 4.13 3.81 -14.77
CA ARG A 104 3.58 3.63 -16.12
C ARG A 104 4.72 3.40 -17.11
N GLY A 105 4.83 2.17 -17.60
CA GLY A 105 5.75 1.83 -18.70
C GLY A 105 6.99 1.02 -18.32
N SER A 106 7.25 0.77 -17.05
CA SER A 106 8.34 -0.14 -16.66
C SER A 106 7.83 -1.58 -16.60
N ARG A 107 8.58 -2.51 -17.22
CA ARG A 107 8.32 -3.96 -17.11
C ARG A 107 8.85 -4.54 -15.80
N THR A 108 9.77 -3.85 -15.14
CA THR A 108 10.41 -4.29 -13.88
C THR A 108 10.20 -3.24 -12.80
N VAL A 109 9.97 -3.67 -11.59
CA VAL A 109 9.98 -2.82 -10.40
C VAL A 109 11.43 -2.50 -10.08
N SER A 110 11.76 -1.26 -9.73
CA SER A 110 13.11 -0.93 -9.28
C SER A 110 13.38 -1.62 -7.93
N GLU A 111 14.62 -2.08 -7.70
CA GLU A 111 15.02 -2.72 -6.43
C GLU A 111 14.64 -1.89 -5.21
N ALA A 112 14.62 -0.62 -5.35
CA ALA A 112 14.32 0.28 -4.27
C ALA A 112 12.81 0.46 -4.04
N ALA A 113 11.96 0.41 -5.08
CA ALA A 113 10.52 0.31 -4.93
C ALA A 113 10.13 -1.02 -4.29
N GLU A 114 10.83 -2.10 -4.67
CA GLU A 114 10.71 -3.40 -4.03
C GLU A 114 11.04 -3.32 -2.54
N ALA A 115 12.18 -2.76 -2.17
CA ALA A 115 12.62 -2.61 -0.79
C ALA A 115 11.63 -1.81 0.09
N LEU A 116 10.96 -0.81 -0.50
CA LEU A 116 9.94 -0.02 0.20
C LEU A 116 8.66 -0.81 0.49
N LEU A 117 8.27 -1.70 -0.41
CA LEU A 117 7.00 -2.43 -0.32
C LEU A 117 7.12 -3.78 0.39
N ILE A 118 8.33 -4.35 0.46
CA ILE A 118 8.58 -5.63 1.14
C ILE A 118 8.00 -5.66 2.57
N PRO A 119 8.25 -4.66 3.45
CA PRO A 119 7.70 -4.67 4.81
C PRO A 119 6.18 -4.70 4.83
N LEU A 120 5.54 -4.01 3.87
CA LEU A 120 4.09 -3.95 3.76
C LEU A 120 3.50 -5.30 3.31
N VAL A 121 4.10 -5.94 2.31
CA VAL A 121 3.71 -7.26 1.82
C VAL A 121 3.94 -8.34 2.88
N SER A 122 5.07 -8.28 3.59
CA SER A 122 5.36 -9.19 4.71
C SER A 122 4.29 -9.08 5.79
N LYS A 123 3.89 -7.85 6.15
CA LYS A 123 2.84 -7.62 7.14
C LYS A 123 1.48 -8.17 6.73
N VAL A 124 1.11 -8.03 5.46
CA VAL A 124 -0.13 -8.63 4.93
C VAL A 124 -0.06 -10.15 4.99
N GLY A 125 1.09 -10.75 4.69
CA GLY A 125 1.32 -12.18 4.79
C GLY A 125 1.22 -12.71 6.23
N GLU A 126 1.79 -11.99 7.19
CA GLU A 126 1.65 -12.30 8.63
C GLU A 126 0.18 -12.30 9.04
N LEU A 127 -0.57 -11.25 8.71
CA LEU A 127 -1.99 -11.16 9.00
C LEU A 127 -2.77 -12.31 8.37
N ARG A 128 -2.48 -12.64 7.11
CA ARG A 128 -3.11 -13.74 6.39
C ARG A 128 -2.86 -15.10 7.06
N ALA A 129 -1.67 -15.30 7.64
CA ALA A 129 -1.28 -16.53 8.31
C ALA A 129 -1.99 -16.73 9.65
N HIS A 130 -2.51 -15.67 10.26
CA HIS A 130 -3.25 -15.80 11.51
C HIS A 130 -4.53 -16.61 11.33
N LYS A 131 -4.72 -17.60 12.19
CA LYS A 131 -5.85 -18.56 12.13
C LYS A 131 -7.21 -17.87 12.15
N ASN A 132 -7.36 -16.85 13.01
CA ASN A 132 -8.61 -16.13 13.26
C ASN A 132 -8.73 -14.82 12.43
N PHE A 133 -7.92 -14.64 11.40
CA PHE A 133 -8.03 -13.44 10.57
C PHE A 133 -9.25 -13.53 9.66
N GLU A 134 -10.18 -12.59 9.81
CA GLU A 134 -11.48 -12.61 9.11
C GLU A 134 -11.37 -12.24 7.63
N PHE A 135 -10.41 -11.39 7.26
CA PHE A 135 -10.31 -10.80 5.91
C PHE A 135 -9.29 -11.51 5.01
N LYS A 136 -9.25 -12.85 5.07
CA LYS A 136 -8.28 -13.66 4.31
C LYS A 136 -8.38 -13.44 2.80
N GLU A 137 -9.60 -13.35 2.26
CA GLU A 137 -9.84 -13.12 0.83
C GLU A 137 -9.28 -11.76 0.37
N ALA A 138 -9.48 -10.71 1.17
CA ALA A 138 -8.91 -9.40 0.87
C ALA A 138 -7.37 -9.41 0.93
N ALA A 139 -6.78 -10.12 1.90
CA ALA A 139 -5.34 -10.32 1.98
C ALA A 139 -4.82 -11.12 0.78
N ASP A 140 -5.50 -12.19 0.39
CA ASP A 140 -5.13 -13.01 -0.79
C ASP A 140 -5.19 -12.17 -2.08
N THR A 141 -6.18 -11.30 -2.23
CA THR A 141 -6.27 -10.35 -3.34
C THR A 141 -5.08 -9.39 -3.36
N THR A 142 -4.69 -8.88 -2.19
CA THR A 142 -3.54 -7.96 -2.04
C THR A 142 -2.23 -8.67 -2.37
N LEU A 143 -2.02 -9.89 -1.86
CA LEU A 143 -0.86 -10.72 -2.16
C LEU A 143 -0.81 -11.14 -3.63
N GLY A 144 -1.97 -11.38 -4.25
CA GLY A 144 -2.09 -11.62 -5.69
C GLY A 144 -1.61 -10.42 -6.52
N SER A 145 -1.95 -9.20 -6.09
CA SER A 145 -1.44 -7.97 -6.71
C SER A 145 0.07 -7.85 -6.55
N ALA A 146 0.61 -8.19 -5.38
CA ALA A 146 2.05 -8.21 -5.13
C ALA A 146 2.77 -9.25 -6.02
N MET A 147 2.18 -10.45 -6.19
CA MET A 147 2.72 -11.49 -7.07
C MET A 147 2.78 -11.05 -8.53
N GLN A 148 1.76 -10.34 -9.01
CA GLN A 148 1.75 -9.82 -10.38
C GLN A 148 2.79 -8.72 -10.62
N ILE A 149 3.15 -7.96 -9.58
CA ILE A 149 4.06 -6.82 -9.68
C ILE A 149 5.51 -7.24 -9.46
N PHE A 150 5.81 -7.98 -8.39
CA PHE A 150 7.17 -8.39 -8.00
C PHE A 150 7.60 -9.72 -8.62
N GLY A 151 6.65 -10.51 -9.05
CA GLY A 151 6.89 -11.90 -9.47
C GLY A 151 6.86 -12.90 -8.31
N PRO A 152 6.71 -14.19 -8.64
CA PRO A 152 6.58 -15.25 -7.63
C PRO A 152 7.87 -15.46 -6.80
N GLU A 153 9.03 -15.24 -7.38
CA GLU A 153 10.32 -15.46 -6.71
C GLU A 153 10.51 -14.52 -5.51
N VAL A 154 10.20 -13.26 -5.69
CA VAL A 154 10.29 -12.25 -4.62
C VAL A 154 9.27 -12.56 -3.53
N LEU A 155 8.04 -12.88 -3.93
CA LEU A 155 6.97 -13.16 -2.98
C LEU A 155 7.27 -14.41 -2.13
N LEU A 156 7.79 -15.48 -2.74
CA LEU A 156 8.17 -16.72 -2.04
C LEU A 156 9.35 -16.53 -1.09
N ARG A 157 10.22 -15.56 -1.37
CA ARG A 157 11.32 -15.18 -0.46
C ARG A 157 10.80 -14.47 0.79
N ILE A 158 9.76 -13.66 0.64
CA ILE A 158 9.15 -12.88 1.73
C ILE A 158 8.18 -13.76 2.53
N LEU A 159 7.40 -14.58 1.84
CA LEU A 159 6.34 -15.42 2.40
C LEU A 159 6.69 -16.88 2.15
N PRO A 160 7.49 -17.53 3.02
CA PRO A 160 7.78 -18.94 2.87
C PRO A 160 6.47 -19.74 2.93
N LEU A 161 6.23 -20.53 1.89
CA LEU A 161 5.12 -21.49 1.88
C LEU A 161 5.43 -22.56 2.93
N ASN A 162 4.77 -22.48 4.07
CA ASN A 162 4.77 -23.55 5.06
C ASN A 162 3.97 -24.74 4.51
N LEU A 163 4.60 -25.49 3.61
CA LEU A 163 4.01 -26.70 3.00
C LEU A 163 4.22 -27.95 3.84
N GLU A 164 4.75 -27.80 5.07
CA GLU A 164 4.83 -28.93 5.98
C GLU A 164 3.40 -29.35 6.39
N PRO A 165 3.03 -30.62 6.16
CA PRO A 165 1.76 -31.12 6.65
C PRO A 165 1.78 -31.04 8.18
N GLU A 166 0.80 -30.34 8.75
CA GLU A 166 0.54 -30.45 10.20
C GLU A 166 0.44 -31.95 10.53
N GLN A 167 1.45 -32.48 11.18
CA GLN A 167 1.37 -33.82 11.74
C GLN A 167 0.22 -33.78 12.76
N ARG A 168 -0.86 -34.47 12.42
CA ARG A 168 -1.99 -34.73 13.31
C ARG A 168 -1.58 -35.65 14.43
#